data_eccb6a3c0fe7fb0ccedfcd00716089a7
#
_entry.id   eccb6a3c0fe7fb0ccedfcd00716089a7
#
_cell.length_a   1.000
_cell.length_b   1.000
_cell.length_c   1.000
_cell.angle_alpha   90.00
_cell.angle_beta   90.00
_cell.angle_gamma   90.00
#
_symmetry.space_group_name_H-M   'P 1'
#
loop_
_entity.id
_entity.type
_entity.pdbx_description
1 polymer ?
#
loop_
_entity_poly.entity_id
_entity_poly.type
_entity_poly.pdbx_seq_one_letter_code
_entity_poly.pdbx_strand_id
1 'polypeptide(L)'
;MNNPAEINSEAANAVEQAVGHQFTDRSLLERALTHASFSQTGVRDLERLEFLGDRVLGLLTAEELWRCYPDLPEGQLAPRLNALVRKETCAEAARSFGLGKALRMSAGEEKTGGRDKDAILGDACEALLGALYVDGGLAAAKGAYDRFWGANFTHLMEGHRDAKTALQEWAQERGHGTPRYQELDREGPDHAPVFTIAVEVGDLKRETARGSSKQAAQMEAAKTLLRREGVWTS
;
A
#
# COMPACT_ATOMS: atom_id res chain seq x y z
N MET A 1 -14.42 18.04 -28.40
CA MET A 1 -14.67 18.34 -26.95
C MET A 1 -15.32 17.10 -26.38
N ASN A 2 -14.60 16.37 -25.52
CA ASN A 2 -15.17 15.18 -24.90
C ASN A 2 -16.35 15.60 -24.00
N ASN A 3 -17.49 14.94 -24.19
CA ASN A 3 -18.64 15.07 -23.30
C ASN A 3 -18.22 14.61 -21.90
N PRO A 4 -18.25 15.45 -20.86
CA PRO A 4 -17.84 15.04 -19.50
C PRO A 4 -18.73 13.93 -18.92
N ALA A 5 -19.83 13.59 -19.59
CA ALA A 5 -20.74 12.49 -19.22
C ALA A 5 -20.26 11.10 -19.67
N GLU A 6 -19.30 11.02 -20.61
CA GLU A 6 -18.80 9.75 -21.13
C GLU A 6 -17.41 9.44 -20.55
N ILE A 7 -17.19 8.17 -20.19
CA ILE A 7 -15.84 7.71 -19.84
C ILE A 7 -14.95 7.86 -21.06
N ASN A 8 -13.74 8.38 -20.85
CA ASN A 8 -12.73 8.41 -21.87
C ASN A 8 -12.41 6.96 -22.30
N SER A 9 -12.98 6.54 -23.44
CA SER A 9 -12.86 5.18 -23.96
C SER A 9 -11.40 4.78 -24.20
N GLU A 10 -10.55 5.72 -24.62
CA GLU A 10 -9.13 5.47 -24.80
C GLU A 10 -8.42 5.17 -23.47
N ALA A 11 -8.71 5.99 -22.44
CA ALA A 11 -8.15 5.75 -21.11
C ALA A 11 -8.69 4.47 -20.47
N ALA A 12 -9.96 4.14 -20.67
CA ALA A 12 -10.53 2.87 -20.19
C ALA A 12 -9.88 1.66 -20.88
N ASN A 13 -9.65 1.71 -22.18
CA ASN A 13 -8.92 0.66 -22.92
C ASN A 13 -7.47 0.53 -22.44
N ALA A 14 -6.82 1.64 -22.10
CA ALA A 14 -5.48 1.62 -21.53
C ALA A 14 -5.45 0.92 -20.15
N VAL A 15 -6.49 1.12 -19.32
CA VAL A 15 -6.64 0.40 -18.05
C VAL A 15 -6.79 -1.11 -18.28
N GLU A 16 -7.66 -1.53 -19.21
CA GLU A 16 -7.81 -2.97 -19.55
C GLU A 16 -6.48 -3.60 -19.99
N GLN A 17 -5.69 -2.90 -20.79
CA GLN A 17 -4.36 -3.34 -21.19
C GLN A 17 -3.39 -3.43 -20.00
N ALA A 18 -3.41 -2.40 -19.13
CA ALA A 18 -2.52 -2.34 -17.97
C ALA A 18 -2.80 -3.48 -16.97
N VAL A 19 -4.08 -3.78 -16.71
CA VAL A 19 -4.46 -4.90 -15.82
C VAL A 19 -4.42 -6.26 -16.50
N GLY A 20 -4.37 -6.30 -17.84
CA GLY A 20 -4.30 -7.54 -18.63
C GLY A 20 -5.61 -8.31 -18.69
N HIS A 21 -6.75 -7.61 -18.55
CA HIS A 21 -8.08 -8.20 -18.63
C HIS A 21 -8.99 -7.34 -19.51
N GLN A 22 -9.70 -7.99 -20.43
CA GLN A 22 -10.75 -7.37 -21.24
C GLN A 22 -12.10 -7.67 -20.60
N PHE A 23 -12.83 -6.65 -20.20
CA PHE A 23 -14.11 -6.83 -19.54
C PHE A 23 -15.16 -7.36 -20.52
N THR A 24 -15.83 -8.44 -20.11
CA THR A 24 -17.00 -9.00 -20.79
C THR A 24 -18.21 -8.08 -20.55
N ASP A 25 -18.41 -7.66 -19.30
CA ASP A 25 -19.36 -6.61 -18.94
C ASP A 25 -18.60 -5.29 -18.67
N ARG A 26 -18.49 -4.48 -19.72
CA ARG A 26 -17.79 -3.19 -19.65
C ARG A 26 -18.43 -2.21 -18.66
N SER A 27 -19.71 -2.39 -18.32
CA SER A 27 -20.36 -1.55 -17.33
C SER A 27 -19.72 -1.67 -15.93
N LEU A 28 -19.10 -2.82 -15.61
CA LEU A 28 -18.37 -3.01 -14.35
C LEU A 28 -17.13 -2.09 -14.29
N LEU A 29 -16.35 -2.02 -15.37
CA LEU A 29 -15.22 -1.10 -15.47
C LEU A 29 -15.68 0.36 -15.37
N GLU A 30 -16.76 0.73 -16.07
CA GLU A 30 -17.31 2.08 -16.04
C GLU A 30 -17.74 2.47 -14.63
N ARG A 31 -18.35 1.56 -13.89
CA ARG A 31 -18.76 1.77 -12.50
C ARG A 31 -17.55 1.94 -11.59
N ALA A 32 -16.53 1.10 -11.71
CA ALA A 32 -15.29 1.21 -10.95
C ALA A 32 -14.53 2.52 -11.23
N LEU A 33 -14.67 3.07 -12.42
CA LEU A 33 -14.04 4.33 -12.84
C LEU A 33 -14.92 5.57 -12.60
N THR A 34 -16.07 5.44 -11.92
CA THR A 34 -16.98 6.57 -11.66
C THR A 34 -16.98 6.95 -10.20
N HIS A 35 -16.31 8.06 -9.88
CA HIS A 35 -16.27 8.62 -8.53
C HIS A 35 -17.64 9.12 -8.05
N ALA A 36 -17.93 9.00 -6.76
CA ALA A 36 -19.20 9.40 -6.14
C ALA A 36 -19.62 10.86 -6.44
N SER A 37 -18.67 11.76 -6.64
CA SER A 37 -18.94 13.16 -6.99
C SER A 37 -19.63 13.34 -8.35
N PHE A 38 -19.58 12.35 -9.24
CA PHE A 38 -20.20 12.40 -10.57
C PHE A 38 -21.68 11.99 -10.54
N SER A 39 -22.20 11.51 -9.41
CA SER A 39 -23.54 10.94 -9.31
C SER A 39 -24.63 11.96 -9.70
N GLN A 40 -25.24 11.78 -10.86
CA GLN A 40 -26.54 12.39 -11.22
C GLN A 40 -27.72 11.49 -10.87
N THR A 41 -27.52 10.22 -10.52
CA THR A 41 -28.59 9.22 -10.37
C THR A 41 -28.30 8.16 -9.33
N GLY A 42 -27.70 8.50 -8.18
CA GLY A 42 -27.65 7.56 -7.04
C GLY A 42 -26.85 6.26 -7.30
N VAL A 43 -25.90 6.26 -8.20
CA VAL A 43 -25.05 5.10 -8.51
C VAL A 43 -24.06 4.89 -7.36
N ARG A 44 -24.47 4.09 -6.37
CA ARG A 44 -23.63 3.62 -5.24
C ARG A 44 -22.71 2.45 -5.65
N ASP A 45 -22.44 2.30 -6.93
CA ASP A 45 -21.84 1.08 -7.44
C ASP A 45 -20.33 1.02 -7.24
N LEU A 46 -19.63 2.17 -7.23
CA LEU A 46 -18.20 2.20 -6.86
C LEU A 46 -18.01 1.69 -5.44
N GLU A 47 -18.78 2.17 -4.46
CA GLU A 47 -18.67 1.77 -3.06
C GLU A 47 -18.85 0.27 -2.85
N ARG A 48 -19.78 -0.36 -3.61
CA ARG A 48 -20.00 -1.81 -3.52
C ARG A 48 -18.87 -2.61 -4.16
N LEU A 49 -18.31 -2.12 -5.26
CA LEU A 49 -17.15 -2.73 -5.91
C LEU A 49 -15.89 -2.54 -5.05
N GLU A 50 -15.70 -1.37 -4.45
CA GLU A 50 -14.65 -1.07 -3.48
C GLU A 50 -14.72 -2.02 -2.28
N PHE A 51 -15.91 -2.15 -1.66
CA PHE A 51 -16.13 -3.09 -0.55
C PHE A 51 -15.71 -4.52 -0.90
N LEU A 52 -16.08 -5.01 -2.10
CA LEU A 52 -15.70 -6.35 -2.55
C LEU A 52 -14.21 -6.43 -2.86
N GLY A 53 -13.68 -5.42 -3.54
CA GLY A 53 -12.29 -5.38 -3.98
C GLY A 53 -11.29 -5.33 -2.83
N ASP A 54 -11.59 -4.61 -1.76
CA ASP A 54 -10.81 -4.62 -0.53
C ASP A 54 -10.68 -6.05 0.05
N ARG A 55 -11.75 -6.84 0.05
CA ARG A 55 -11.71 -8.24 0.50
C ARG A 55 -10.92 -9.13 -0.45
N VAL A 56 -11.03 -8.90 -1.76
CA VAL A 56 -10.26 -9.63 -2.79
C VAL A 56 -8.77 -9.30 -2.65
N LEU A 57 -8.42 -8.03 -2.51
CA LEU A 57 -7.05 -7.58 -2.28
C LEU A 57 -6.46 -8.21 -1.01
N GLY A 58 -7.22 -8.17 0.09
CA GLY A 58 -6.81 -8.78 1.36
C GLY A 58 -6.54 -10.27 1.22
N LEU A 59 -7.41 -11.01 0.51
CA LEU A 59 -7.26 -12.44 0.27
C LEU A 59 -5.99 -12.74 -0.55
N LEU A 60 -5.79 -12.05 -1.68
CA LEU A 60 -4.64 -12.25 -2.56
C LEU A 60 -3.33 -11.92 -1.84
N THR A 61 -3.33 -10.85 -1.04
CA THR A 61 -2.17 -10.45 -0.24
C THR A 61 -1.88 -11.46 0.87
N ALA A 62 -2.91 -11.98 1.54
CA ALA A 62 -2.75 -13.01 2.57
C ALA A 62 -2.19 -14.31 1.98
N GLU A 63 -2.67 -14.73 0.82
CA GLU A 63 -2.15 -15.90 0.08
C GLU A 63 -0.67 -15.72 -0.26
N GLU A 64 -0.28 -14.55 -0.78
CA GLU A 64 1.10 -14.27 -1.13
C GLU A 64 2.02 -14.24 0.10
N LEU A 65 1.60 -13.62 1.20
CA LEU A 65 2.33 -13.60 2.45
C LEU A 65 2.50 -15.01 3.04
N TRP A 66 1.42 -15.80 3.03
CA TRP A 66 1.46 -17.19 3.50
C TRP A 66 2.45 -18.05 2.69
N ARG A 67 2.51 -17.84 1.38
CA ARG A 67 3.43 -18.55 0.49
C ARG A 67 4.88 -18.11 0.68
N CYS A 68 5.11 -16.80 0.84
CA CYS A 68 6.46 -16.23 0.96
C CYS A 68 7.07 -16.38 2.36
N TYR A 69 6.23 -16.51 3.39
CA TYR A 69 6.65 -16.57 4.79
C TYR A 69 6.00 -17.75 5.54
N PRO A 70 6.33 -19.02 5.18
CA PRO A 70 5.65 -20.20 5.72
C PRO A 70 5.82 -20.37 7.23
N ASP A 71 6.90 -19.84 7.81
CA ASP A 71 7.24 -20.02 9.22
C ASP A 71 6.83 -18.84 10.11
N LEU A 72 6.28 -17.75 9.53
CA LEU A 72 5.89 -16.58 10.32
C LEU A 72 4.54 -16.78 11.00
N PRO A 73 4.44 -16.47 12.31
CA PRO A 73 3.17 -16.49 13.02
C PRO A 73 2.26 -15.35 12.56
N GLU A 74 0.94 -15.52 12.77
CA GLU A 74 -0.10 -14.53 12.39
C GLU A 74 0.23 -13.11 12.85
N GLY A 75 0.69 -12.93 14.09
CA GLY A 75 1.04 -11.63 14.66
C GLY A 75 2.12 -10.87 13.88
N GLN A 76 2.91 -11.57 13.05
CA GLN A 76 3.89 -10.95 12.15
C GLN A 76 3.38 -10.82 10.72
N LEU A 77 2.43 -11.65 10.28
CA LEU A 77 1.81 -11.55 8.96
C LEU A 77 0.81 -10.40 8.88
N ALA A 78 0.01 -10.17 9.93
CA ALA A 78 -1.03 -9.15 9.95
C ALA A 78 -0.50 -7.71 9.73
N PRO A 79 0.59 -7.24 10.37
CA PRO A 79 1.17 -5.93 10.06
C PRO A 79 1.67 -5.81 8.62
N ARG A 80 2.22 -6.89 8.04
CA ARG A 80 2.68 -6.95 6.65
C ARG A 80 1.52 -6.83 5.68
N LEU A 81 0.43 -7.56 5.96
CA LEU A 81 -0.80 -7.45 5.17
C LEU A 81 -1.32 -6.02 5.18
N ASN A 82 -1.49 -5.41 6.36
CA ASN A 82 -1.98 -4.04 6.49
C ASN A 82 -1.11 -3.03 5.70
N ALA A 83 0.22 -3.23 5.68
CA ALA A 83 1.13 -2.38 4.92
C ALA A 83 0.93 -2.51 3.39
N LEU A 84 0.64 -3.71 2.90
CA LEU A 84 0.45 -3.98 1.47
C LEU A 84 -0.91 -3.55 0.94
N VAL A 85 -1.96 -3.57 1.78
CA VAL A 85 -3.34 -3.23 1.37
C VAL A 85 -3.76 -1.82 1.76
N ARG A 86 -2.86 -1.00 2.31
CA ARG A 86 -3.19 0.35 2.72
C ARG A 86 -3.52 1.25 1.52
N LYS A 87 -4.25 2.31 1.79
CA LYS A 87 -4.76 3.25 0.78
C LYS A 87 -3.66 3.83 -0.12
N GLU A 88 -2.51 4.15 0.45
CA GLU A 88 -1.37 4.70 -0.30
C GLU A 88 -0.81 3.68 -1.32
N THR A 89 -0.69 2.42 -0.94
CA THR A 89 -0.25 1.34 -1.84
C THR A 89 -1.28 1.11 -2.96
N CYS A 90 -2.58 1.15 -2.63
CA CYS A 90 -3.64 1.09 -3.63
C CYS A 90 -3.59 2.29 -4.59
N ALA A 91 -3.28 3.48 -4.10
CA ALA A 91 -3.11 4.67 -4.94
C ALA A 91 -1.89 4.57 -5.87
N GLU A 92 -0.78 3.99 -5.42
CA GLU A 92 0.38 3.70 -6.27
C GLU A 92 0.02 2.70 -7.38
N ALA A 93 -0.72 1.64 -7.05
CA ALA A 93 -1.24 0.70 -8.04
C ALA A 93 -2.17 1.39 -9.05
N ALA A 94 -3.09 2.23 -8.57
CA ALA A 94 -3.99 3.03 -9.41
C ALA A 94 -3.22 3.90 -10.41
N ARG A 95 -2.14 4.53 -9.97
CA ARG A 95 -1.26 5.33 -10.84
C ARG A 95 -0.58 4.47 -11.91
N SER A 96 -0.07 3.29 -11.52
CA SER A 96 0.58 2.37 -12.45
C SER A 96 -0.38 1.86 -13.52
N PHE A 97 -1.65 1.67 -13.19
CA PHE A 97 -2.71 1.29 -14.12
C PHE A 97 -3.32 2.46 -14.89
N GLY A 98 -2.93 3.69 -14.59
CA GLY A 98 -3.44 4.89 -15.26
C GLY A 98 -4.84 5.31 -14.87
N LEU A 99 -5.38 4.86 -13.72
CA LEU A 99 -6.76 5.09 -13.30
C LEU A 99 -7.12 6.57 -13.22
N GLY A 100 -6.22 7.43 -12.71
CA GLY A 100 -6.47 8.86 -12.56
C GLY A 100 -6.96 9.53 -13.85
N LYS A 101 -6.41 9.13 -15.01
CA LYS A 101 -6.81 9.63 -16.33
C LYS A 101 -8.16 9.09 -16.81
N ALA A 102 -8.50 7.88 -16.37
CA ALA A 102 -9.73 7.19 -16.75
C ALA A 102 -10.91 7.55 -15.85
N LEU A 103 -10.66 8.06 -14.62
CA LEU A 103 -11.70 8.41 -13.67
C LEU A 103 -12.66 9.45 -14.19
N ARG A 104 -13.95 9.21 -13.99
CA ARG A 104 -15.05 10.15 -14.21
C ARG A 104 -15.44 10.76 -12.87
N MET A 105 -15.39 12.07 -12.77
CA MET A 105 -15.70 12.83 -11.55
C MET A 105 -16.33 14.19 -11.89
N SER A 106 -16.89 14.88 -10.90
CA SER A 106 -17.42 16.22 -11.10
C SER A 106 -16.33 17.21 -11.46
N ALA A 107 -16.69 18.28 -12.20
CA ALA A 107 -15.75 19.37 -12.50
C ALA A 107 -15.19 20.06 -11.24
N GLY A 108 -15.95 20.06 -10.14
CA GLY A 108 -15.49 20.58 -8.85
C GLY A 108 -14.37 19.73 -8.25
N GLU A 109 -14.55 18.42 -8.23
CA GLU A 109 -13.54 17.47 -7.73
C GLU A 109 -12.28 17.49 -8.61
N GLU A 110 -12.44 17.54 -9.92
CA GLU A 110 -11.33 17.63 -10.87
C GLU A 110 -10.47 18.89 -10.66
N LYS A 111 -11.11 20.05 -10.46
CA LYS A 111 -10.42 21.34 -10.19
C LYS A 111 -9.61 21.30 -8.89
N THR A 112 -9.99 20.49 -7.92
CA THR A 112 -9.26 20.31 -6.65
C THR A 112 -8.21 19.22 -6.70
N GLY A 113 -7.86 18.74 -7.90
CA GLY A 113 -6.83 17.70 -8.09
C GLY A 113 -7.30 16.28 -7.76
N GLY A 114 -8.61 16.02 -7.82
CA GLY A 114 -9.20 14.73 -7.45
C GLY A 114 -8.57 13.52 -8.17
N ARG A 115 -8.09 13.70 -9.41
CA ARG A 115 -7.44 12.63 -10.19
C ARG A 115 -6.14 12.09 -9.59
N ASP A 116 -5.50 12.84 -8.69
CA ASP A 116 -4.22 12.50 -8.06
C ASP A 116 -4.30 12.30 -6.55
N LYS A 117 -5.51 12.47 -5.96
CA LYS A 117 -5.72 12.25 -4.52
C LYS A 117 -5.63 10.76 -4.18
N ASP A 118 -4.79 10.42 -3.21
CA ASP A 118 -4.59 9.02 -2.77
C ASP A 118 -5.89 8.35 -2.34
N ALA A 119 -6.77 9.06 -1.64
CA ALA A 119 -8.06 8.51 -1.22
C ALA A 119 -8.91 8.07 -2.43
N ILE A 120 -9.04 8.93 -3.44
CA ILE A 120 -9.85 8.65 -4.64
C ILE A 120 -9.22 7.54 -5.48
N LEU A 121 -7.89 7.58 -5.66
CA LEU A 121 -7.16 6.56 -6.41
C LEU A 121 -7.20 5.20 -5.71
N GLY A 122 -7.09 5.18 -4.39
CA GLY A 122 -7.19 3.96 -3.59
C GLY A 122 -8.56 3.31 -3.72
N ASP A 123 -9.64 4.09 -3.53
CA ASP A 123 -11.02 3.59 -3.69
C ASP A 123 -11.27 3.04 -5.11
N ALA A 124 -10.78 3.74 -6.12
CA ALA A 124 -10.90 3.30 -7.51
C ALA A 124 -10.09 2.02 -7.80
N CYS A 125 -8.92 1.85 -7.18
CA CYS A 125 -8.12 0.63 -7.30
C CYS A 125 -8.83 -0.58 -6.69
N GLU A 126 -9.37 -0.43 -5.49
CA GLU A 126 -10.16 -1.47 -4.85
C GLU A 126 -11.40 -1.78 -5.67
N ALA A 127 -12.13 -0.76 -6.15
CA ALA A 127 -13.29 -0.95 -7.02
C ALA A 127 -12.95 -1.68 -8.32
N LEU A 128 -11.79 -1.40 -8.92
CA LEU A 128 -11.30 -2.11 -10.10
C LEU A 128 -11.04 -3.59 -9.81
N LEU A 129 -10.40 -3.92 -8.68
CA LEU A 129 -10.20 -5.31 -8.27
C LEU A 129 -11.53 -6.03 -8.02
N GLY A 130 -12.50 -5.34 -7.43
CA GLY A 130 -13.86 -5.85 -7.28
C GLY A 130 -14.55 -6.11 -8.62
N ALA A 131 -14.42 -5.19 -9.57
CA ALA A 131 -14.96 -5.32 -10.92
C ALA A 131 -14.33 -6.50 -11.68
N LEU A 132 -13.00 -6.65 -11.62
CA LEU A 132 -12.27 -7.77 -12.19
C LEU A 132 -12.74 -9.11 -11.61
N TYR A 133 -12.95 -9.15 -10.29
CA TYR A 133 -13.46 -10.34 -9.63
C TYR A 133 -14.88 -10.72 -10.08
N VAL A 134 -15.76 -9.73 -10.25
CA VAL A 134 -17.16 -9.98 -10.70
C VAL A 134 -17.18 -10.46 -12.14
N ASP A 135 -16.34 -9.87 -13.01
CA ASP A 135 -16.31 -10.16 -14.46
C ASP A 135 -15.60 -11.47 -14.78
N GLY A 136 -14.41 -11.70 -14.20
CA GLY A 136 -13.51 -12.80 -14.57
C GLY A 136 -13.05 -13.67 -13.38
N GLY A 137 -13.71 -13.53 -12.22
CA GLY A 137 -13.42 -14.30 -11.02
C GLY A 137 -12.06 -13.96 -10.39
N LEU A 138 -11.63 -14.81 -9.45
CA LEU A 138 -10.37 -14.60 -8.73
C LEU A 138 -9.15 -14.57 -9.68
N ALA A 139 -9.18 -15.30 -10.79
CA ALA A 139 -8.08 -15.35 -11.74
C ALA A 139 -7.83 -14.00 -12.42
N ALA A 140 -8.88 -13.26 -12.80
CA ALA A 140 -8.76 -11.93 -13.39
C ALA A 140 -8.21 -10.92 -12.37
N ALA A 141 -8.74 -10.92 -11.15
CA ALA A 141 -8.25 -10.07 -10.06
C ALA A 141 -6.78 -10.38 -9.70
N LYS A 142 -6.41 -11.68 -9.65
CA LYS A 142 -5.02 -12.10 -9.41
C LYS A 142 -4.07 -11.65 -10.51
N GLY A 143 -4.50 -11.69 -11.77
CA GLY A 143 -3.70 -11.19 -12.88
C GLY A 143 -3.31 -9.71 -12.72
N ALA A 144 -4.25 -8.86 -12.31
CA ALA A 144 -3.98 -7.46 -12.01
C ALA A 144 -3.12 -7.30 -10.74
N TYR A 145 -3.41 -8.08 -9.69
CA TYR A 145 -2.60 -8.11 -8.47
C TYR A 145 -1.13 -8.41 -8.77
N ASP A 146 -0.84 -9.46 -9.51
CA ASP A 146 0.52 -9.89 -9.82
C ASP A 146 1.29 -8.83 -10.62
N ARG A 147 0.62 -8.05 -11.46
CA ARG A 147 1.23 -6.96 -12.25
C ARG A 147 1.76 -5.80 -11.41
N PHE A 148 1.15 -5.51 -10.28
CA PHE A 148 1.62 -4.44 -9.38
C PHE A 148 2.20 -5.03 -8.09
N TRP A 149 1.39 -5.67 -7.26
CA TRP A 149 1.85 -6.17 -5.95
C TRP A 149 2.88 -7.29 -6.11
N GLY A 150 2.63 -8.26 -6.99
CA GLY A 150 3.57 -9.35 -7.24
C GLY A 150 4.92 -8.84 -7.75
N ALA A 151 4.90 -7.93 -8.73
CA ALA A 151 6.12 -7.34 -9.30
C ALA A 151 6.90 -6.47 -8.31
N ASN A 152 6.21 -5.83 -7.36
CA ASN A 152 6.80 -4.91 -6.39
C ASN A 152 6.85 -5.47 -4.96
N PHE A 153 6.50 -6.74 -4.77
CA PHE A 153 6.32 -7.34 -3.44
C PHE A 153 7.53 -7.13 -2.53
N THR A 154 8.73 -7.42 -3.00
CA THR A 154 9.97 -7.25 -2.24
C THR A 154 10.18 -5.79 -1.85
N HIS A 155 10.04 -4.87 -2.81
CA HIS A 155 10.18 -3.44 -2.56
C HIS A 155 9.14 -2.90 -1.57
N LEU A 156 7.87 -3.29 -1.75
CA LEU A 156 6.80 -2.92 -0.83
C LEU A 156 7.05 -3.46 0.58
N MET A 157 7.58 -4.68 0.68
CA MET A 157 7.92 -5.28 1.96
C MET A 157 9.15 -4.64 2.60
N GLU A 158 10.18 -4.28 1.82
CA GLU A 158 11.36 -3.57 2.33
C GLU A 158 11.00 -2.17 2.87
N GLY A 159 10.13 -1.44 2.17
CA GLY A 159 9.61 -0.13 2.62
C GLY A 159 8.77 -0.20 3.91
N HIS A 160 8.22 -1.37 4.23
CA HIS A 160 7.32 -1.60 5.36
C HIS A 160 7.82 -2.64 6.36
N ARG A 161 9.01 -3.20 6.18
CA ARG A 161 9.63 -3.95 7.26
C ARG A 161 9.71 -3.00 8.46
N ASP A 162 8.94 -3.31 9.50
CA ASP A 162 9.18 -2.67 10.78
C ASP A 162 10.64 -2.95 11.16
N ALA A 163 11.46 -1.91 11.07
CA ALA A 163 12.88 -2.03 11.30
C ALA A 163 13.20 -2.63 12.67
N LYS A 164 12.32 -2.44 13.64
CA LYS A 164 12.46 -3.01 14.99
C LYS A 164 12.24 -4.52 14.96
N THR A 165 11.21 -4.98 14.24
CA THR A 165 10.92 -6.41 14.08
C THR A 165 12.04 -7.09 13.28
N ALA A 166 12.46 -6.50 12.17
CA ALA A 166 13.55 -7.02 11.34
C ALA A 166 14.87 -7.11 12.14
N LEU A 167 15.16 -6.08 12.95
CA LEU A 167 16.35 -6.07 13.81
C LEU A 167 16.26 -7.15 14.89
N GLN A 168 15.09 -7.37 15.46
CA GLN A 168 14.87 -8.40 16.47
C GLN A 168 15.04 -9.81 15.87
N GLU A 169 14.43 -10.07 14.71
CA GLU A 169 14.56 -11.34 13.99
C GLU A 169 16.04 -11.62 13.67
N TRP A 170 16.72 -10.68 13.03
CA TRP A 170 18.12 -10.79 12.68
C TRP A 170 19.05 -11.00 13.89
N ALA A 171 18.80 -10.27 14.99
CA ALA A 171 19.60 -10.38 16.20
C ALA A 171 19.40 -11.76 16.87
N GLN A 172 18.18 -12.29 16.90
CA GLN A 172 17.86 -13.61 17.43
C GLN A 172 18.49 -14.73 16.58
N GLU A 173 18.38 -14.66 15.25
CA GLU A 173 18.98 -15.64 14.33
C GLU A 173 20.51 -15.73 14.49
N ARG A 174 21.16 -14.62 14.86
CA ARG A 174 22.62 -14.55 15.07
C ARG A 174 23.05 -14.72 16.52
N GLY A 175 22.11 -14.96 17.43
CA GLY A 175 22.41 -15.19 18.84
C GLY A 175 22.77 -13.93 19.63
N HIS A 176 22.53 -12.72 19.08
CA HIS A 176 22.80 -11.46 19.76
C HIS A 176 21.78 -11.06 20.82
N GLY A 177 20.68 -11.83 20.97
CA GLY A 177 19.61 -11.53 21.90
C GLY A 177 18.64 -10.46 21.40
N THR A 178 17.80 -9.95 22.30
CA THR A 178 16.75 -8.98 21.95
C THR A 178 17.29 -7.54 21.94
N PRO A 179 17.02 -6.73 20.90
CA PRO A 179 17.39 -5.33 20.85
C PRO A 179 16.80 -4.53 22.00
N ARG A 180 17.58 -3.65 22.62
CA ARG A 180 17.16 -2.74 23.69
C ARG A 180 17.21 -1.31 23.18
N TYR A 181 16.15 -0.53 23.45
CA TYR A 181 16.03 0.87 23.05
C TYR A 181 16.07 1.75 24.27
N GLN A 182 16.94 2.75 24.26
CA GLN A 182 17.10 3.72 25.36
C GLN A 182 16.92 5.14 24.82
N GLU A 183 16.04 5.90 25.46
CA GLU A 183 15.94 7.34 25.21
C GLU A 183 17.17 8.03 25.84
N LEU A 184 17.92 8.72 25.02
CA LEU A 184 19.11 9.46 25.46
C LEU A 184 18.77 10.93 25.73
N ASP A 185 17.89 11.51 24.90
CA ASP A 185 17.56 12.92 24.99
C ASP A 185 16.18 13.23 24.39
N ARG A 186 15.59 14.35 24.84
CA ARG A 186 14.38 14.96 24.28
C ARG A 186 14.60 16.47 24.21
N GLU A 187 14.60 17.02 23.00
CA GLU A 187 14.74 18.42 22.69
C GLU A 187 13.47 18.99 22.03
N GLY A 188 13.40 20.32 21.96
CA GLY A 188 12.34 21.05 21.26
C GLY A 188 11.08 21.30 22.08
N PRO A 189 10.16 22.14 21.55
CA PRO A 189 8.93 22.50 22.23
C PRO A 189 7.95 21.30 22.23
N ASP A 190 6.98 21.33 23.16
CA ASP A 190 6.02 20.22 23.34
C ASP A 190 5.19 19.88 22.07
N HIS A 191 4.98 20.85 21.18
CA HIS A 191 4.26 20.66 19.93
C HIS A 191 5.14 20.17 18.75
N ALA A 192 6.47 20.16 18.93
CA ALA A 192 7.44 19.66 17.96
C ALA A 192 8.65 19.04 18.67
N PRO A 193 8.47 17.97 19.46
CA PRO A 193 9.56 17.32 20.18
C PRO A 193 10.47 16.56 19.21
N VAL A 194 11.76 16.50 19.52
CA VAL A 194 12.75 15.64 18.86
C VAL A 194 13.33 14.69 19.90
N PHE A 195 13.16 13.42 19.67
CA PHE A 195 13.69 12.34 20.51
C PHE A 195 14.99 11.81 19.95
N THR A 196 15.98 11.60 20.80
CA THR A 196 17.21 10.88 20.47
C THR A 196 17.17 9.51 21.17
N ILE A 197 17.17 8.44 20.38
CA ILE A 197 17.10 7.06 20.87
C ILE A 197 18.35 6.31 20.45
N ALA A 198 18.92 5.54 21.39
CA ALA A 198 19.92 4.53 21.12
C ALA A 198 19.29 3.14 21.00
N VAL A 199 19.82 2.29 20.11
CA VAL A 199 19.56 0.86 20.07
C VAL A 199 20.83 0.08 20.36
N GLU A 200 20.72 -0.93 21.21
CA GLU A 200 21.79 -1.85 21.62
C GLU A 200 21.38 -3.28 21.30
N VAL A 201 22.30 -4.06 20.72
CA VAL A 201 22.10 -5.45 20.34
C VAL A 201 23.33 -6.25 20.72
N GLY A 202 23.26 -7.05 21.77
CA GLY A 202 24.38 -7.83 22.27
C GLY A 202 25.62 -6.97 22.49
N ASP A 203 26.76 -7.42 21.97
CA ASP A 203 28.06 -6.74 22.06
C ASP A 203 28.31 -5.79 20.88
N LEU A 204 27.32 -5.59 20.00
CA LEU A 204 27.48 -4.69 18.85
C LEU A 204 27.54 -3.25 19.30
N LYS A 205 28.31 -2.43 18.53
CA LYS A 205 28.33 -1.00 18.74
C LYS A 205 26.92 -0.45 18.64
N ARG A 206 26.47 0.28 19.66
CA ARG A 206 25.16 0.94 19.66
C ARG A 206 25.02 1.93 18.50
N GLU A 207 23.81 2.06 18.01
CA GLU A 207 23.42 3.09 17.05
C GLU A 207 22.45 4.07 17.67
N THR A 208 22.47 5.33 17.18
CA THR A 208 21.59 6.38 17.66
C THR A 208 20.88 7.04 16.50
N ALA A 209 19.61 7.39 16.69
CA ALA A 209 18.86 8.17 15.70
C ALA A 209 17.92 9.18 16.38
N ARG A 210 17.48 10.15 15.58
CA ARG A 210 16.55 11.21 16.00
C ARG A 210 15.23 11.05 15.26
N GLY A 211 14.11 11.42 15.92
CA GLY A 211 12.79 11.38 15.32
C GLY A 211 11.79 12.31 16.02
N SER A 212 10.71 12.65 15.32
CA SER A 212 9.62 13.49 15.87
C SER A 212 8.75 12.79 16.92
N SER A 213 8.93 11.47 17.09
CA SER A 213 8.35 10.67 18.16
C SER A 213 9.34 9.60 18.61
N LYS A 214 9.13 9.04 19.82
CA LYS A 214 9.95 7.92 20.31
C LYS A 214 9.93 6.74 19.33
N GLN A 215 8.77 6.42 18.77
CA GLN A 215 8.60 5.34 17.81
C GLN A 215 9.38 5.61 16.51
N ALA A 216 9.31 6.83 15.97
CA ALA A 216 10.04 7.22 14.77
C ALA A 216 11.56 7.13 14.99
N ALA A 217 12.06 7.62 16.12
CA ALA A 217 13.49 7.55 16.47
C ALA A 217 13.96 6.10 16.68
N GLN A 218 13.15 5.24 17.32
CA GLN A 218 13.46 3.81 17.46
C GLN A 218 13.53 3.09 16.12
N MET A 219 12.58 3.36 15.22
CA MET A 219 12.60 2.79 13.87
C MET A 219 13.85 3.21 13.10
N GLU A 220 14.22 4.48 13.16
CA GLU A 220 15.39 4.99 12.43
C GLU A 220 16.69 4.44 13.00
N ALA A 221 16.81 4.30 14.33
CA ALA A 221 17.96 3.65 14.96
C ALA A 221 18.12 2.19 14.53
N ALA A 222 16.99 1.45 14.45
CA ALA A 222 16.98 0.07 13.97
C ALA A 222 17.39 -0.03 12.50
N LYS A 223 16.88 0.86 11.62
CA LYS A 223 17.28 0.93 10.21
C LYS A 223 18.77 1.17 10.04
N THR A 224 19.30 2.12 10.78
CA THR A 224 20.73 2.47 10.73
C THR A 224 21.61 1.27 11.12
N LEU A 225 21.22 0.55 12.17
CA LEU A 225 21.94 -0.65 12.58
C LEU A 225 21.86 -1.76 11.51
N LEU A 226 20.68 -2.04 10.98
CA LEU A 226 20.49 -3.06 9.93
C LEU A 226 21.30 -2.73 8.66
N ARG A 227 21.38 -1.46 8.27
CA ARG A 227 22.19 -1.02 7.13
C ARG A 227 23.69 -1.20 7.41
N ARG A 228 24.14 -0.81 8.59
CA ARG A 228 25.55 -0.98 8.99
C ARG A 228 25.97 -2.44 8.96
N GLU A 229 25.12 -3.35 9.41
CA GLU A 229 25.37 -4.79 9.43
C GLU A 229 25.15 -5.46 8.06
N GLY A 230 24.81 -4.69 7.00
CA GLY A 230 24.64 -5.20 5.64
C GLY A 230 23.37 -6.05 5.45
N VAL A 231 22.40 -5.95 6.37
CA VAL A 231 21.12 -6.67 6.29
C VAL A 231 20.15 -5.95 5.36
N TRP A 232 20.21 -4.62 5.34
CA TRP A 232 19.44 -3.77 4.44
C TRP A 232 20.36 -3.01 3.50
N THR A 233 20.00 -2.99 2.24
CA THR A 233 20.55 -2.08 1.24
C THR A 233 19.84 -0.73 1.37
N SER A 234 20.57 0.34 1.17
CA SER A 234 20.11 1.75 1.30
C SER A 234 18.87 2.07 0.48
#